data_495872e0f7fdb9133fa56ecd24355719
#
_entry.id   495872e0f7fdb9133fa56ecd24355719
#
_cell.length_a   1.000
_cell.length_b   1.000
_cell.length_c   1.000
_cell.angle_alpha   90.00
_cell.angle_beta   90.00
_cell.angle_gamma   90.00
#
_symmetry.space_group_name_H-M   'P 1'
#
loop_
_entity.id
_entity.type
_entity.pdbx_description
1 polymer ?
#
loop_
_entity_poly.entity_id
_entity_poly.type
_entity_poly.pdbx_seq_one_letter_code
_entity_poly.pdbx_strand_id
1 'polypeptide(L)'
;MVTRSRLSEQLQETTPRRDPPYRPAMLISAEERIALAAKLGDAANYDIGLLRDMVQADPENVEFRKAMVCGIASAEFAGVDAFSRKVAEWQDWNVPPELIMAMARQTWDEVRHAQLALGLLDSYGGKIDEYPDTLGGGGGQVRQILEIALGDNPQDPLISLETTNVSLEGEALALFQATSELGGRIGDTLMQHVYDYNWADEVTHTAIGDYFVRELCEADPAQEGRALRAHAKFEQIRAQLSGEQKEEIRVFFAEETERASTALG
;
A
#
# COMPACT_ATOMS: atom_id res chain seq x y z
N MET A 1 29.46 -13.77 28.79
CA MET A 1 28.21 -13.21 29.26
C MET A 1 27.56 -12.55 28.06
N VAL A 2 26.46 -13.08 27.55
CA VAL A 2 25.72 -12.44 26.49
C VAL A 2 24.87 -11.34 27.16
N THR A 3 25.22 -10.09 26.93
CA THR A 3 24.36 -8.97 27.34
C THR A 3 23.04 -9.10 26.59
N ARG A 4 21.97 -9.33 27.34
CA ARG A 4 20.61 -9.27 26.75
C ARG A 4 20.42 -7.88 26.18
N SER A 5 19.91 -7.81 24.96
CA SER A 5 19.59 -6.52 24.35
C SER A 5 18.47 -5.84 25.16
N ARG A 6 18.47 -4.51 25.20
CA ARG A 6 17.43 -3.70 25.84
C ARG A 6 16.01 -4.10 25.38
N LEU A 7 15.89 -4.47 24.11
CA LEU A 7 14.67 -4.97 23.50
C LEU A 7 14.21 -6.30 24.14
N SER A 8 15.14 -7.24 24.41
CA SER A 8 14.80 -8.53 25.01
C SER A 8 14.39 -8.41 26.49
N GLU A 9 14.88 -7.40 27.17
CA GLU A 9 14.45 -7.07 28.54
C GLU A 9 13.04 -6.46 28.54
N GLN A 10 12.78 -5.52 27.64
CA GLN A 10 11.44 -4.94 27.47
C GLN A 10 10.40 -6.00 27.05
N LEU A 11 10.74 -6.91 26.15
CA LEU A 11 9.88 -8.02 25.76
C LEU A 11 9.53 -8.96 26.91
N GLN A 12 10.41 -9.11 27.90
CA GLN A 12 10.14 -9.94 29.08
C GLN A 12 9.30 -9.24 30.16
N GLU A 13 9.46 -7.93 30.28
CA GLU A 13 8.79 -7.14 31.32
C GLU A 13 7.42 -6.60 30.91
N THR A 14 7.24 -6.29 29.63
CA THR A 14 6.07 -5.55 29.13
C THR A 14 5.13 -6.37 28.26
N THR A 15 5.49 -7.60 27.92
CA THR A 15 4.56 -8.47 27.18
C THR A 15 3.69 -9.22 28.20
N PRO A 16 2.53 -8.69 28.60
CA PRO A 16 1.49 -9.57 29.08
C PRO A 16 1.29 -10.60 27.98
N ARG A 17 1.02 -11.83 28.30
CA ARG A 17 0.73 -12.92 27.35
C ARG A 17 -0.54 -12.59 26.53
N ARG A 18 -0.55 -11.43 25.88
CA ARG A 18 -1.52 -11.08 24.87
C ARG A 18 -1.11 -11.74 23.58
N ASP A 19 -2.06 -12.31 22.88
CA ASP A 19 -1.85 -12.68 21.50
C ASP A 19 -1.27 -11.47 20.76
N PRO A 20 -0.23 -11.65 19.94
CA PRO A 20 0.33 -10.55 19.19
C PRO A 20 -0.78 -9.89 18.38
N PRO A 21 -0.81 -8.55 18.33
CA PRO A 21 -1.85 -7.79 17.64
C PRO A 21 -1.90 -8.13 16.14
N TYR A 22 -0.76 -8.34 15.56
CA TYR A 22 -0.58 -8.79 14.18
C TYR A 22 -0.69 -10.32 14.11
N ARG A 23 -1.83 -10.87 14.29
CA ARG A 23 -2.02 -12.26 13.90
C ARG A 23 -1.79 -12.35 12.39
N PRO A 24 -1.01 -13.34 11.93
CA PRO A 24 -0.88 -13.58 10.50
C PRO A 24 -2.25 -13.60 9.84
N ALA A 25 -2.36 -13.06 8.62
CA ALA A 25 -3.62 -13.00 7.87
C ALA A 25 -4.33 -14.36 7.78
N MET A 26 -3.57 -15.46 7.82
CA MET A 26 -4.12 -16.82 7.85
C MET A 26 -4.98 -17.13 9.10
N LEU A 27 -4.89 -16.32 10.15
CA LEU A 27 -5.70 -16.47 11.37
C LEU A 27 -6.94 -15.58 11.37
N ILE A 28 -7.10 -14.75 10.35
CA ILE A 28 -8.31 -13.98 10.11
C ILE A 28 -9.21 -14.81 9.20
N SER A 29 -10.44 -15.08 9.62
CA SER A 29 -11.38 -15.87 8.81
C SER A 29 -11.71 -15.17 7.49
N ALA A 30 -12.15 -15.93 6.50
CA ALA A 30 -12.57 -15.34 5.22
C ALA A 30 -13.72 -14.34 5.40
N GLU A 31 -14.62 -14.58 6.36
CA GLU A 31 -15.73 -13.69 6.68
C GLU A 31 -15.24 -12.39 7.30
N GLU A 32 -14.27 -12.44 8.21
CA GLU A 32 -13.66 -11.24 8.81
C GLU A 32 -12.92 -10.42 7.75
N ARG A 33 -12.24 -11.07 6.80
CA ARG A 33 -11.58 -10.38 5.67
C ARG A 33 -12.59 -9.66 4.78
N ILE A 34 -13.68 -10.31 4.42
CA ILE A 34 -14.76 -9.71 3.62
C ILE A 34 -15.39 -8.54 4.38
N ALA A 35 -15.65 -8.70 5.68
CA ALA A 35 -16.22 -7.64 6.50
C ALA A 35 -15.28 -6.43 6.62
N LEU A 36 -13.96 -6.65 6.72
CA LEU A 36 -12.97 -5.58 6.73
C LEU A 36 -12.91 -4.86 5.37
N ALA A 37 -12.85 -5.60 4.27
CA ALA A 37 -12.88 -5.04 2.92
C ALA A 37 -14.15 -4.21 2.66
N ALA A 38 -15.32 -4.70 3.11
CA ALA A 38 -16.57 -3.96 3.01
C ALA A 38 -16.61 -2.69 3.87
N LYS A 39 -15.95 -2.71 5.04
CA LYS A 39 -15.83 -1.55 5.93
C LYS A 39 -14.94 -0.44 5.32
N LEU A 40 -13.90 -0.82 4.59
CA LEU A 40 -12.98 0.10 3.93
C LEU A 40 -13.56 0.70 2.64
N GLY A 41 -14.62 0.10 2.10
CA GLY A 41 -15.39 0.63 0.97
C GLY A 41 -14.68 0.60 -0.37
N ASP A 42 -15.26 1.30 -1.35
CA ASP A 42 -14.68 1.50 -2.69
C ASP A 42 -13.56 2.56 -2.67
N ALA A 43 -12.63 2.43 -1.74
CA ALA A 43 -11.51 3.36 -1.61
C ALA A 43 -10.50 3.29 -2.79
N ALA A 44 -10.78 2.48 -3.79
CA ALA A 44 -9.98 2.35 -5.01
C ALA A 44 -9.98 3.63 -5.86
N ASN A 45 -9.66 4.74 -5.24
CA ASN A 45 -9.47 6.03 -5.89
C ASN A 45 -8.04 6.26 -6.39
N TYR A 46 -7.18 5.25 -6.36
CA TYR A 46 -5.95 5.29 -7.11
C TYR A 46 -6.28 5.41 -8.60
N ASP A 47 -5.53 6.22 -9.28
CA ASP A 47 -5.70 6.42 -10.72
C ASP A 47 -5.19 5.23 -11.54
N ILE A 48 -4.60 4.24 -10.89
CA ILE A 48 -4.62 2.84 -11.30
C ILE A 48 -6.05 2.38 -11.66
N GLY A 49 -7.07 2.94 -11.04
CA GLY A 49 -8.46 2.74 -11.46
C GLY A 49 -8.69 3.07 -12.93
N LEU A 50 -8.14 4.17 -13.43
CA LEU A 50 -8.24 4.52 -14.85
C LEU A 50 -7.49 3.50 -15.73
N LEU A 51 -6.26 3.12 -15.37
CA LEU A 51 -5.52 2.09 -16.11
C LEU A 51 -6.24 0.74 -16.05
N ARG A 52 -6.81 0.37 -14.92
CA ARG A 52 -7.63 -0.84 -14.78
C ARG A 52 -8.85 -0.80 -15.70
N ASP A 53 -9.54 0.33 -15.81
CA ASP A 53 -10.67 0.51 -16.73
C ASP A 53 -10.21 0.40 -18.21
N MET A 54 -9.03 0.93 -18.55
CA MET A 54 -8.43 0.78 -19.87
C MET A 54 -8.09 -0.68 -20.18
N VAL A 55 -7.48 -1.42 -19.23
CA VAL A 55 -7.23 -2.87 -19.35
C VAL A 55 -8.52 -3.64 -19.55
N GLN A 56 -9.58 -3.29 -18.82
CA GLN A 56 -10.88 -3.94 -18.96
C GLN A 56 -11.53 -3.67 -20.31
N ALA A 57 -11.39 -2.45 -20.82
CA ALA A 57 -11.95 -2.04 -22.11
C ALA A 57 -11.21 -2.67 -23.31
N ASP A 58 -9.90 -2.87 -23.20
CA ASP A 58 -9.05 -3.49 -24.22
C ASP A 58 -8.06 -4.48 -23.60
N PRO A 59 -8.53 -5.71 -23.25
CA PRO A 59 -7.68 -6.71 -22.58
C PRO A 59 -6.52 -7.22 -23.42
N GLU A 60 -6.58 -7.10 -24.75
CA GLU A 60 -5.51 -7.52 -25.64
C GLU A 60 -4.35 -6.51 -25.69
N ASN A 61 -4.59 -5.29 -25.24
CA ASN A 61 -3.58 -4.25 -25.19
C ASN A 61 -2.66 -4.43 -23.97
N VAL A 62 -1.52 -5.08 -24.22
CA VAL A 62 -0.54 -5.39 -23.18
C VAL A 62 0.10 -4.15 -22.56
N GLU A 63 0.14 -3.01 -23.27
CA GLU A 63 0.74 -1.78 -22.77
C GLU A 63 -0.03 -1.19 -21.58
N PHE A 64 -1.35 -1.31 -21.58
CA PHE A 64 -2.15 -0.90 -20.42
C PHE A 64 -1.86 -1.76 -19.20
N ARG A 65 -1.69 -3.09 -19.37
CA ARG A 65 -1.30 -4.00 -18.28
C ARG A 65 0.10 -3.70 -17.77
N LYS A 66 1.07 -3.47 -18.68
CA LYS A 66 2.44 -3.10 -18.30
C LYS A 66 2.46 -1.80 -17.48
N ALA A 67 1.79 -0.75 -17.97
CA ALA A 67 1.74 0.54 -17.27
C ALA A 67 1.14 0.41 -15.87
N MET A 68 0.01 -0.31 -15.74
CA MET A 68 -0.63 -0.55 -14.45
C MET A 68 0.29 -1.29 -13.48
N VAL A 69 0.89 -2.39 -13.93
CA VAL A 69 1.76 -3.22 -13.09
C VAL A 69 3.07 -2.51 -12.75
N CYS A 70 3.63 -1.73 -13.68
CA CYS A 70 4.80 -0.88 -13.44
C CYS A 70 4.52 0.15 -12.34
N GLY A 71 3.37 0.82 -12.40
CA GLY A 71 2.96 1.78 -11.37
C GLY A 71 2.79 1.12 -10.00
N ILE A 72 2.16 -0.06 -9.94
CA ILE A 72 2.03 -0.82 -8.69
C ILE A 72 3.40 -1.22 -8.15
N ALA A 73 4.27 -1.82 -8.97
CA ALA A 73 5.62 -2.22 -8.54
C ALA A 73 6.41 -1.04 -7.97
N SER A 74 6.29 0.14 -8.58
CA SER A 74 6.94 1.37 -8.07
C SER A 74 6.36 1.81 -6.72
N ALA A 75 5.05 1.67 -6.52
CA ALA A 75 4.40 1.95 -5.23
C ALA A 75 4.86 1.00 -4.13
N GLU A 76 4.99 -0.30 -4.42
CA GLU A 76 5.51 -1.30 -3.47
C GLU A 76 6.94 -0.98 -3.03
N PHE A 77 7.81 -0.53 -3.94
CA PHE A 77 9.15 -0.06 -3.55
C PHE A 77 9.10 1.17 -2.64
N ALA A 78 8.13 2.05 -2.81
CA ALA A 78 7.92 3.16 -1.86
C ALA A 78 7.45 2.64 -0.49
N GLY A 79 6.64 1.58 -0.45
CA GLY A 79 6.24 0.85 0.75
C GLY A 79 7.45 0.27 1.49
N VAL A 80 8.35 -0.43 0.78
CA VAL A 80 9.61 -0.94 1.38
C VAL A 80 10.40 0.16 2.08
N ASP A 81 10.57 1.32 1.43
CA ASP A 81 11.27 2.47 2.02
C ASP A 81 10.53 3.01 3.26
N ALA A 82 9.22 3.21 3.15
CA ALA A 82 8.41 3.77 4.22
C ALA A 82 8.39 2.90 5.48
N PHE A 83 8.19 1.59 5.35
CA PHE A 83 8.09 0.68 6.50
C PHE A 83 9.44 0.33 7.11
N SER A 84 10.51 0.21 6.30
CA SER A 84 11.87 -0.01 6.83
C SER A 84 12.35 1.16 7.69
N ARG A 85 12.01 2.40 7.33
CA ARG A 85 12.32 3.59 8.15
C ARG A 85 11.65 3.54 9.51
N LYS A 86 10.38 3.12 9.60
CA LYS A 86 9.67 2.98 10.88
C LYS A 86 10.39 2.02 11.82
N VAL A 87 10.89 0.88 11.30
CA VAL A 87 11.67 -0.07 12.08
C VAL A 87 12.92 0.57 12.69
N ALA A 88 13.60 1.44 11.95
CA ALA A 88 14.81 2.12 12.40
C ALA A 88 14.51 3.31 13.35
N GLU A 89 13.54 4.15 12.97
CA GLU A 89 13.31 5.44 13.61
C GLU A 89 12.47 5.34 14.88
N TRP A 90 11.57 4.36 14.98
CA TRP A 90 10.70 4.20 16.14
C TRP A 90 11.36 3.52 17.34
N GLN A 91 12.62 3.09 17.22
CA GLN A 91 13.38 2.54 18.35
C GLN A 91 13.51 3.53 19.53
N ASP A 92 13.54 4.83 19.22
CA ASP A 92 13.68 5.88 20.21
C ASP A 92 12.33 6.37 20.77
N TRP A 93 11.22 5.90 20.20
CA TRP A 93 9.87 6.19 20.67
C TRP A 93 9.42 5.16 21.71
N ASN A 94 8.57 5.60 22.63
CA ASN A 94 7.98 4.69 23.62
C ASN A 94 6.79 3.92 23.00
N VAL A 95 7.07 3.11 21.99
CA VAL A 95 6.09 2.26 21.32
C VAL A 95 6.20 0.81 21.78
N PRO A 96 5.13 0.00 21.70
CA PRO A 96 5.20 -1.42 21.99
C PRO A 96 6.22 -2.13 21.07
N PRO A 97 7.07 -3.02 21.62
CA PRO A 97 7.99 -3.81 20.78
C PRO A 97 7.28 -4.61 19.67
N GLU A 98 6.05 -5.01 19.91
CA GLU A 98 5.18 -5.71 18.95
C GLU A 98 4.91 -4.85 17.72
N LEU A 99 4.81 -3.53 17.87
CA LEU A 99 4.65 -2.62 16.73
C LEU A 99 5.90 -2.61 15.86
N ILE A 100 7.09 -2.57 16.45
CA ILE A 100 8.35 -2.66 15.69
C ILE A 100 8.45 -3.99 14.93
N MET A 101 8.06 -5.08 15.57
CA MET A 101 8.06 -6.41 14.95
C MET A 101 7.04 -6.48 13.79
N ALA A 102 5.87 -5.87 13.96
CA ALA A 102 4.86 -5.78 12.91
C ALA A 102 5.38 -4.99 11.70
N MET A 103 6.03 -3.85 11.91
CA MET A 103 6.62 -3.04 10.83
C MET A 103 7.76 -3.78 10.12
N ALA A 104 8.58 -4.54 10.84
CA ALA A 104 9.62 -5.36 10.24
C ALA A 104 9.03 -6.49 9.36
N ARG A 105 7.95 -7.12 9.81
CA ARG A 105 7.19 -8.10 9.03
C ARG A 105 6.60 -7.46 7.78
N GLN A 106 5.93 -6.32 7.92
CA GLN A 106 5.33 -5.60 6.81
C GLN A 106 6.37 -5.19 5.78
N THR A 107 7.55 -4.68 6.20
CA THR A 107 8.67 -4.40 5.27
C THR A 107 9.02 -5.61 4.40
N TRP A 108 9.01 -6.82 4.97
CA TRP A 108 9.24 -8.04 4.21
C TRP A 108 8.10 -8.36 3.24
N ASP A 109 6.86 -8.12 3.63
CA ASP A 109 5.70 -8.34 2.79
C ASP A 109 5.74 -7.39 1.57
N GLU A 110 6.10 -6.09 1.75
CA GLU A 110 6.30 -5.13 0.65
C GLU A 110 7.39 -5.57 -0.34
N VAL A 111 8.50 -6.13 0.15
CA VAL A 111 9.55 -6.70 -0.73
C VAL A 111 8.97 -7.83 -1.59
N ARG A 112 8.12 -8.69 -1.03
CA ARG A 112 7.46 -9.76 -1.80
C ARG A 112 6.47 -9.22 -2.82
N HIS A 113 5.68 -8.23 -2.44
CA HIS A 113 4.74 -7.55 -3.34
C HIS A 113 5.47 -6.96 -4.55
N ALA A 114 6.56 -6.22 -4.30
CA ALA A 114 7.40 -5.70 -5.36
C ALA A 114 7.98 -6.81 -6.27
N GLN A 115 8.46 -7.91 -5.69
CA GLN A 115 8.97 -9.06 -6.47
C GLN A 115 7.89 -9.71 -7.33
N LEU A 116 6.69 -9.90 -6.79
CA LEU A 116 5.56 -10.48 -7.52
C LEU A 116 5.11 -9.57 -8.66
N ALA A 117 5.02 -8.26 -8.42
CA ALA A 117 4.68 -7.28 -9.43
C ALA A 117 5.74 -7.22 -10.55
N LEU A 118 7.04 -7.26 -10.22
CA LEU A 118 8.12 -7.33 -11.20
C LEU A 118 8.06 -8.63 -12.03
N GLY A 119 7.78 -9.76 -11.40
CA GLY A 119 7.60 -11.04 -12.09
C GLY A 119 6.42 -11.03 -13.06
N LEU A 120 5.31 -10.40 -12.65
CA LEU A 120 4.15 -10.20 -13.51
C LEU A 120 4.47 -9.27 -14.69
N LEU A 121 5.16 -8.14 -14.42
CA LEU A 121 5.59 -7.19 -15.45
C LEU A 121 6.50 -7.85 -16.48
N ASP A 122 7.48 -8.66 -16.04
CA ASP A 122 8.38 -9.43 -16.93
C ASP A 122 7.60 -10.42 -17.78
N SER A 123 6.55 -11.05 -17.26
CA SER A 123 5.69 -11.97 -18.02
C SER A 123 4.96 -11.28 -19.18
N TYR A 124 4.74 -9.96 -19.11
CA TYR A 124 4.21 -9.14 -20.19
C TYR A 124 5.28 -8.59 -21.12
N GLY A 125 6.57 -8.87 -20.84
CA GLY A 125 7.71 -8.31 -21.56
C GLY A 125 8.00 -6.86 -21.22
N GLY A 126 7.53 -6.37 -20.07
CA GLY A 126 7.76 -5.00 -19.59
C GLY A 126 8.94 -4.87 -18.63
N LYS A 127 9.33 -3.64 -18.32
CA LYS A 127 10.38 -3.28 -17.36
C LYS A 127 9.93 -2.14 -16.49
N ILE A 128 10.46 -2.07 -15.26
CA ILE A 128 10.05 -1.10 -14.25
C ILE A 128 10.28 0.37 -14.65
N ASP A 129 11.27 0.62 -15.51
CA ASP A 129 11.64 1.96 -16.00
C ASP A 129 11.03 2.32 -17.36
N GLU A 130 10.10 1.49 -17.88
CA GLU A 130 9.49 1.68 -19.20
C GLU A 130 8.43 2.78 -19.22
N TYR A 131 7.82 3.05 -18.08
CA TYR A 131 6.76 4.06 -17.91
C TYR A 131 7.15 5.11 -16.88
N PRO A 132 6.63 6.35 -17.01
CA PRO A 132 6.80 7.37 -15.98
C PRO A 132 6.27 6.90 -14.62
N ASP A 133 6.95 7.28 -13.56
CA ASP A 133 6.64 6.89 -12.17
C ASP A 133 5.25 7.39 -11.70
N THR A 134 4.72 8.41 -12.35
CA THR A 134 3.39 8.98 -12.09
C THR A 134 2.25 8.16 -12.66
N LEU A 135 2.50 7.33 -13.66
CA LEU A 135 1.46 6.48 -14.24
C LEU A 135 1.06 5.37 -13.27
N GLY A 136 -0.24 5.24 -13.05
CA GLY A 136 -0.80 4.19 -12.22
C GLY A 136 -0.56 4.36 -10.72
N GLY A 137 -0.30 5.56 -10.22
CA GLY A 137 -0.06 5.82 -8.81
C GLY A 137 1.32 5.41 -8.35
N GLY A 138 2.30 5.52 -9.22
CA GLY A 138 3.68 5.08 -8.99
C GLY A 138 4.32 5.59 -7.70
N GLY A 139 5.46 5.01 -7.35
CA GLY A 139 6.17 5.26 -6.09
C GLY A 139 6.49 6.73 -5.82
N GLY A 140 6.69 7.54 -6.87
CA GLY A 140 6.87 8.99 -6.75
C GLY A 140 5.65 9.68 -6.16
N GLN A 141 4.45 9.34 -6.62
CA GLN A 141 3.20 9.89 -6.10
C GLN A 141 2.92 9.40 -4.68
N VAL A 142 3.12 8.12 -4.39
CA VAL A 142 2.99 7.58 -3.03
C VAL A 142 3.90 8.31 -2.04
N ARG A 143 5.17 8.52 -2.41
CA ARG A 143 6.11 9.29 -1.57
C ARG A 143 5.63 10.73 -1.36
N GLN A 144 5.15 11.40 -2.40
CA GLN A 144 4.62 12.77 -2.30
C GLN A 144 3.41 12.84 -1.35
N ILE A 145 2.47 11.89 -1.45
CA ILE A 145 1.33 11.79 -0.54
C ILE A 145 1.83 11.67 0.90
N LEU A 146 2.75 10.73 1.15
CA LEU A 146 3.30 10.48 2.48
C LEU A 146 4.04 11.70 3.03
N GLU A 147 4.90 12.33 2.26
CA GLU A 147 5.64 13.52 2.68
C GLU A 147 4.72 14.67 3.09
N ILE A 148 3.69 14.96 2.28
CA ILE A 148 2.74 16.03 2.58
C ILE A 148 1.82 15.65 3.76
N ALA A 149 1.35 14.43 3.83
CA ALA A 149 0.42 13.97 4.86
C ALA A 149 1.09 13.90 6.24
N LEU A 150 2.31 13.37 6.30
CA LEU A 150 3.11 13.31 7.53
C LEU A 150 3.58 14.70 7.98
N GLY A 151 3.88 15.60 7.03
CA GLY A 151 4.25 16.99 7.31
C GLY A 151 5.51 17.07 8.18
N ASP A 152 5.46 17.90 9.24
CA ASP A 152 6.59 18.14 10.14
C ASP A 152 6.85 17.01 11.15
N ASN A 153 6.02 15.96 11.17
CA ASN A 153 6.11 14.86 12.13
C ASN A 153 6.19 13.48 11.44
N PRO A 154 7.15 13.26 10.52
CA PRO A 154 7.21 12.00 9.77
C PRO A 154 7.52 10.78 10.64
N GLN A 155 8.07 11.01 11.84
CA GLN A 155 8.45 9.96 12.78
C GLN A 155 7.40 9.70 13.87
N ASP A 156 6.32 10.48 13.94
CA ASP A 156 5.25 10.29 14.93
C ASP A 156 4.49 8.98 14.65
N PRO A 157 4.53 7.99 15.54
CA PRO A 157 3.94 6.68 15.28
C PRO A 157 2.44 6.73 15.01
N LEU A 158 1.68 7.57 15.73
CA LEU A 158 0.24 7.68 15.55
C LEU A 158 -0.11 8.25 14.16
N ILE A 159 0.51 9.38 13.79
CA ILE A 159 0.26 10.04 12.51
C ILE A 159 0.69 9.13 11.36
N SER A 160 1.84 8.47 11.53
CA SER A 160 2.37 7.56 10.52
C SER A 160 1.49 6.32 10.35
N LEU A 161 1.02 5.69 11.42
CA LEU A 161 0.10 4.55 11.33
C LEU A 161 -1.23 4.92 10.68
N GLU A 162 -1.82 6.05 11.07
CA GLU A 162 -3.07 6.53 10.49
C GLU A 162 -2.93 6.82 8.98
N THR A 163 -1.83 7.48 8.60
CA THR A 163 -1.60 7.86 7.20
C THR A 163 -1.24 6.65 6.33
N THR A 164 -0.38 5.76 6.82
CA THR A 164 0.10 4.61 6.03
C THR A 164 -0.78 3.38 6.22
N ASN A 165 -0.81 2.80 7.42
CA ASN A 165 -1.45 1.51 7.64
C ASN A 165 -2.99 1.56 7.61
N VAL A 166 -3.60 2.66 8.06
CA VAL A 166 -5.07 2.79 8.00
C VAL A 166 -5.50 3.34 6.65
N SER A 167 -4.93 4.48 6.22
CA SER A 167 -5.38 5.15 5.00
C SER A 167 -4.79 4.54 3.73
N LEU A 168 -3.46 4.52 3.58
CA LEU A 168 -2.81 4.07 2.34
C LEU A 168 -3.00 2.57 2.09
N GLU A 169 -2.76 1.72 3.11
CA GLU A 169 -2.97 0.27 2.99
C GLU A 169 -4.46 -0.09 2.84
N GLY A 170 -5.36 0.74 3.38
CA GLY A 170 -6.79 0.62 3.13
C GLY A 170 -7.13 0.80 1.65
N GLU A 171 -6.50 1.77 0.97
CA GLU A 171 -6.63 1.94 -0.48
C GLU A 171 -5.98 0.78 -1.25
N ALA A 172 -4.78 0.32 -0.84
CA ALA A 172 -4.08 -0.80 -1.45
C ALA A 172 -4.91 -2.09 -1.36
N LEU A 173 -5.55 -2.35 -0.22
CA LEU A 173 -6.45 -3.47 -0.03
C LEU A 173 -7.57 -3.50 -1.09
N ALA A 174 -8.26 -2.37 -1.29
CA ALA A 174 -9.33 -2.26 -2.27
C ALA A 174 -8.81 -2.37 -3.72
N LEU A 175 -7.63 -1.78 -3.98
CA LEU A 175 -6.97 -1.85 -5.28
C LEU A 175 -6.62 -3.29 -5.67
N PHE A 176 -5.99 -4.05 -4.76
CA PHE A 176 -5.55 -5.41 -5.08
C PHE A 176 -6.72 -6.36 -5.24
N GLN A 177 -7.78 -6.23 -4.43
CA GLN A 177 -9.02 -6.97 -4.66
C GLN A 177 -9.57 -6.72 -6.06
N ALA A 178 -9.75 -5.46 -6.44
CA ALA A 178 -10.31 -5.10 -7.74
C ALA A 178 -9.40 -5.51 -8.91
N THR A 179 -8.08 -5.51 -8.73
CA THR A 179 -7.11 -5.93 -9.75
C THR A 179 -7.07 -7.46 -9.90
N SER A 180 -7.17 -8.20 -8.79
CA SER A 180 -7.33 -9.65 -8.82
C SER A 180 -8.62 -10.05 -9.55
N GLU A 181 -9.74 -9.41 -9.23
CA GLU A 181 -11.02 -9.64 -9.91
C GLU A 181 -10.93 -9.31 -11.41
N LEU A 182 -10.24 -8.24 -11.80
CA LEU A 182 -9.98 -7.92 -13.21
C LEU A 182 -9.22 -9.04 -13.90
N GLY A 183 -8.12 -9.54 -13.28
CA GLY A 183 -7.36 -10.68 -13.81
C GLY A 183 -8.26 -11.87 -14.11
N GLY A 184 -9.15 -12.23 -13.18
CA GLY A 184 -10.14 -13.29 -13.36
C GLY A 184 -11.10 -13.02 -14.53
N ARG A 185 -11.61 -11.78 -14.67
CA ARG A 185 -12.55 -11.40 -15.73
C ARG A 185 -11.92 -11.47 -17.14
N ILE A 186 -10.66 -11.06 -17.28
CA ILE A 186 -9.96 -11.07 -18.57
C ILE A 186 -9.21 -12.38 -18.87
N GLY A 187 -9.25 -13.35 -17.96
CA GLY A 187 -8.56 -14.64 -18.11
C GLY A 187 -7.05 -14.59 -17.84
N ASP A 188 -6.54 -13.52 -17.25
CA ASP A 188 -5.16 -13.39 -16.81
C ASP A 188 -4.99 -13.99 -15.42
N THR A 189 -4.79 -15.31 -15.37
CA THR A 189 -4.68 -16.05 -14.11
C THR A 189 -3.45 -15.69 -13.29
N LEU A 190 -2.36 -15.22 -13.91
CA LEU A 190 -1.17 -14.79 -13.20
C LEU A 190 -1.42 -13.47 -12.49
N MET A 191 -2.02 -12.49 -13.17
CA MET A 191 -2.48 -11.24 -12.56
C MET A 191 -3.42 -11.51 -11.39
N GLN A 192 -4.41 -12.37 -11.59
CA GLN A 192 -5.36 -12.75 -10.53
C GLN A 192 -4.65 -13.27 -9.30
N HIS A 193 -3.74 -14.23 -9.43
CA HIS A 193 -3.04 -14.84 -8.31
C HIS A 193 -2.08 -13.87 -7.61
N VAL A 194 -1.34 -13.06 -8.35
CA VAL A 194 -0.41 -12.06 -7.78
C VAL A 194 -1.17 -11.12 -6.85
N TYR A 195 -2.27 -10.53 -7.34
CA TYR A 195 -2.99 -9.54 -6.54
C TYR A 195 -3.92 -10.14 -5.48
N ASP A 196 -4.37 -11.39 -5.63
CA ASP A 196 -5.02 -12.12 -4.55
C ASP A 196 -4.06 -12.37 -3.38
N TYR A 197 -2.80 -12.63 -3.70
CA TYR A 197 -1.76 -12.83 -2.71
C TYR A 197 -1.41 -11.52 -1.97
N ASN A 198 -1.18 -10.42 -2.69
CA ASN A 198 -0.93 -9.12 -2.09
C ASN A 198 -2.12 -8.68 -1.23
N TRP A 199 -3.35 -8.82 -1.74
CA TRP A 199 -4.57 -8.52 -1.00
C TRP A 199 -4.64 -9.22 0.37
N ALA A 200 -4.21 -10.48 0.45
CA ALA A 200 -4.23 -11.24 1.70
C ALA A 200 -3.27 -10.66 2.76
N ASP A 201 -2.16 -10.07 2.34
CA ASP A 201 -1.22 -9.39 3.25
C ASP A 201 -1.76 -8.00 3.66
N GLU A 202 -2.40 -7.25 2.76
CA GLU A 202 -2.99 -5.94 3.06
C GLU A 202 -4.08 -5.99 4.13
N VAL A 203 -4.81 -7.10 4.22
CA VAL A 203 -5.73 -7.33 5.34
C VAL A 203 -4.98 -7.30 6.69
N THR A 204 -3.76 -7.82 6.72
CA THR A 204 -2.93 -7.79 7.94
C THR A 204 -2.37 -6.40 8.19
N HIS A 205 -1.91 -5.71 7.14
CA HIS A 205 -1.35 -4.35 7.24
C HIS A 205 -2.36 -3.35 7.78
N THR A 206 -3.59 -3.36 7.26
CA THR A 206 -4.68 -2.51 7.78
C THR A 206 -5.07 -2.88 9.20
N ALA A 207 -5.13 -4.18 9.53
CA ALA A 207 -5.43 -4.62 10.89
C ALA A 207 -4.35 -4.19 11.91
N ILE A 208 -3.08 -4.14 11.51
CA ILE A 208 -1.99 -3.58 12.32
C ILE A 208 -2.27 -2.10 12.60
N GLY A 209 -2.59 -1.32 11.56
CA GLY A 209 -2.93 0.09 11.69
C GLY A 209 -4.07 0.32 12.67
N ASP A 210 -5.22 -0.29 12.41
CA ASP A 210 -6.42 -0.19 13.24
C ASP A 210 -6.15 -0.55 14.72
N TYR A 211 -5.38 -1.61 14.93
CA TYR A 211 -5.08 -2.06 16.28
C TYR A 211 -4.21 -1.05 17.05
N PHE A 212 -3.08 -0.64 16.48
CA PHE A 212 -2.15 0.22 17.19
C PHE A 212 -2.61 1.68 17.29
N VAL A 213 -3.33 2.20 16.31
CA VAL A 213 -3.98 3.52 16.42
C VAL A 213 -4.95 3.51 17.59
N ARG A 214 -5.78 2.47 17.72
CA ARG A 214 -6.70 2.33 18.84
C ARG A 214 -5.96 2.23 20.17
N GLU A 215 -4.94 1.38 20.30
CA GLU A 215 -4.15 1.23 21.53
C GLU A 215 -3.51 2.55 21.96
N LEU A 216 -2.98 3.34 21.01
CA LEU A 216 -2.39 4.65 21.29
C LEU A 216 -3.45 5.67 21.75
N CYS A 217 -4.64 5.65 21.16
CA CYS A 217 -5.76 6.52 21.55
C CYS A 217 -6.38 6.10 22.88
N GLU A 218 -6.47 4.80 23.19
CA GLU A 218 -6.93 4.31 24.50
C GLU A 218 -5.96 4.68 25.63
N ALA A 219 -4.64 4.67 25.34
CA ALA A 219 -3.62 5.09 26.29
C ALA A 219 -3.65 6.61 26.57
N ASP A 220 -3.99 7.41 25.56
CA ASP A 220 -4.16 8.87 25.66
C ASP A 220 -5.31 9.34 24.76
N PRO A 221 -6.52 9.58 25.31
CA PRO A 221 -7.68 10.02 24.51
C PRO A 221 -7.49 11.34 23.74
N ALA A 222 -6.51 12.17 24.09
CA ALA A 222 -6.21 13.38 23.33
C ALA A 222 -5.66 13.08 21.94
N GLN A 223 -5.18 11.85 21.69
CA GLN A 223 -4.65 11.41 20.40
C GLN A 223 -5.73 11.18 19.35
N GLU A 224 -6.96 10.84 19.75
CA GLU A 224 -8.05 10.56 18.80
C GLU A 224 -8.28 11.73 17.81
N GLY A 225 -8.31 12.97 18.32
CA GLY A 225 -8.44 14.14 17.46
C GLY A 225 -7.25 14.37 16.52
N ARG A 226 -6.06 13.86 16.87
CA ARG A 226 -4.87 13.91 15.99
C ARG A 226 -4.99 12.87 14.87
N ALA A 227 -5.38 11.65 15.19
CA ALA A 227 -5.60 10.58 14.22
C ALA A 227 -6.66 11.00 13.17
N LEU A 228 -7.81 11.49 13.61
CA LEU A 228 -8.86 11.98 12.71
C LEU A 228 -8.39 13.11 11.77
N ARG A 229 -7.55 14.03 12.27
CA ARG A 229 -6.99 15.10 11.42
C ARG A 229 -5.97 14.57 10.41
N ALA A 230 -5.18 13.57 10.79
CA ALA A 230 -4.23 12.94 9.88
C ALA A 230 -4.97 12.24 8.73
N HIS A 231 -6.02 11.48 9.06
CA HIS A 231 -6.90 10.84 8.07
C HIS A 231 -7.52 11.87 7.12
N ALA A 232 -8.17 12.91 7.64
CA ALA A 232 -8.79 13.94 6.82
C ALA A 232 -7.78 14.67 5.90
N LYS A 233 -6.56 14.90 6.39
CA LYS A 233 -5.49 15.50 5.61
C LYS A 233 -5.04 14.59 4.47
N PHE A 234 -4.89 13.29 4.74
CA PHE A 234 -4.56 12.29 3.73
C PHE A 234 -5.60 12.29 2.62
N GLU A 235 -6.89 12.18 2.94
CA GLU A 235 -7.99 12.18 1.99
C GLU A 235 -8.01 13.45 1.11
N GLN A 236 -7.76 14.61 1.71
CA GLN A 236 -7.69 15.87 0.96
C GLN A 236 -6.56 15.88 -0.07
N ILE A 237 -5.34 15.47 0.34
CA ILE A 237 -4.17 15.42 -0.54
C ILE A 237 -4.42 14.40 -1.66
N ARG A 238 -4.95 13.27 -1.30
CA ARG A 238 -5.25 12.17 -2.20
C ARG A 238 -6.20 12.59 -3.31
N ALA A 239 -7.30 13.25 -2.95
CA ALA A 239 -8.28 13.75 -3.92
C ALA A 239 -7.68 14.75 -4.92
N GLN A 240 -6.77 15.62 -4.46
CA GLN A 240 -6.09 16.58 -5.32
C GLN A 240 -5.17 15.90 -6.33
N LEU A 241 -4.25 15.08 -5.84
CA LEU A 241 -3.22 14.43 -6.69
C LEU A 241 -3.84 13.44 -7.69
N SER A 242 -4.93 12.79 -7.31
CA SER A 242 -5.68 11.88 -8.17
C SER A 242 -6.17 12.54 -9.47
N GLY A 243 -6.68 13.75 -9.38
CA GLY A 243 -7.15 14.48 -10.55
C GLY A 243 -6.02 14.82 -11.53
N GLU A 244 -4.89 15.22 -11.01
CA GLU A 244 -3.68 15.55 -11.81
C GLU A 244 -3.16 14.30 -12.53
N GLN A 245 -3.03 13.19 -11.83
CA GLN A 245 -2.56 11.93 -12.40
C GLN A 245 -3.47 11.38 -13.51
N LYS A 246 -4.79 11.46 -13.35
CA LYS A 246 -5.74 11.04 -14.41
C LYS A 246 -5.51 11.77 -15.71
N GLU A 247 -5.22 13.05 -15.64
CA GLU A 247 -4.94 13.83 -16.83
C GLU A 247 -3.59 13.45 -17.45
N GLU A 248 -2.56 13.24 -16.65
CA GLU A 248 -1.25 12.76 -17.13
C GLU A 248 -1.36 11.42 -17.86
N ILE A 249 -2.10 10.46 -17.33
CA ILE A 249 -2.34 9.15 -17.96
C ILE A 249 -3.04 9.32 -19.31
N ARG A 250 -4.06 10.16 -19.39
CA ARG A 250 -4.79 10.40 -20.65
C ARG A 250 -3.91 11.03 -21.71
N VAL A 251 -3.12 12.03 -21.33
CA VAL A 251 -2.20 12.72 -22.25
C VAL A 251 -1.15 11.75 -22.75
N PHE A 252 -0.52 10.97 -21.87
CA PHE A 252 0.52 10.00 -22.24
C PHE A 252 0.02 9.02 -23.32
N PHE A 253 -1.10 8.36 -23.08
CA PHE A 253 -1.59 7.36 -24.06
C PHE A 253 -2.17 7.98 -25.33
N ALA A 254 -2.66 9.23 -25.29
CA ALA A 254 -3.05 9.95 -26.52
C ALA A 254 -1.83 10.24 -27.39
N GLU A 255 -0.73 10.69 -26.82
CA GLU A 255 0.52 10.96 -27.54
C GLU A 255 1.13 9.67 -28.11
N GLU A 256 1.12 8.56 -27.36
CA GLU A 256 1.61 7.27 -27.85
C GLU A 256 0.78 6.76 -29.04
N THR A 257 -0.54 6.93 -29.00
CA THR A 257 -1.42 6.56 -30.12
C THR A 257 -1.14 7.40 -31.36
N GLU A 258 -0.89 8.69 -31.21
CA GLU A 258 -0.56 9.59 -32.32
C GLU A 258 0.81 9.23 -32.93
N ARG A 259 1.83 8.94 -32.09
CA ARG A 259 3.15 8.48 -32.55
C ARG A 259 3.07 7.20 -33.35
N ALA A 260 2.32 6.20 -32.85
CA ALA A 260 2.12 4.93 -33.53
C ALA A 260 1.43 5.11 -34.88
N SER A 261 0.41 5.97 -34.95
CA SER A 261 -0.29 6.30 -36.21
C SER A 261 0.60 6.96 -37.24
N THR A 262 1.47 7.87 -36.77
CA THR A 262 2.41 8.60 -37.68
C THR A 262 3.54 7.72 -38.17
N ALA A 263 3.95 6.71 -37.39
CA ALA A 263 5.00 5.74 -37.82
C ALA A 263 4.53 4.73 -38.85
N LEU A 264 3.23 4.55 -39.03
CA LEU A 264 2.61 3.62 -39.97
C LEU A 264 2.17 4.29 -41.29
N GLY A 265 2.24 5.60 -41.40
CA GLY A 265 1.92 6.38 -42.62
C GLY A 265 3.16 6.80 -43.39
#